data_b97590ddb3f37a634eba1918fa4ef2e6
#
_entry.id   b97590ddb3f37a634eba1918fa4ef2e6
#
_cell.length_a   1.000
_cell.length_b   1.000
_cell.length_c   1.000
_cell.angle_alpha   90.00
_cell.angle_beta   90.00
_cell.angle_gamma   90.00
#
_symmetry.space_group_name_H-M   'P 1'
#
loop_
_entity.id
_entity.type
_entity.pdbx_description
1 polymer ?
#
loop_
_entity_poly.entity_id
_entity_poly.type
_entity_poly.pdbx_seq_one_letter_code
_entity_poly.pdbx_strand_id
1 'polypeptide(L)'
;MADKNKSKSSLELSKQPGMLWSQFSTETGIGSTAIRYLSDSSVSHVDLVIPEDMRVGMVYLKKGWLLGARLNGGVQQRPPNYAKFTRTLRVGVQVPDVKAAYTFAAKQLGKPYNKRAILDFFLHRNRKFTADQPAWFCDELNYQIVAAGGLFLLDTTNPLNLTPQEELLSPYWRRVQAA
;
A
#
# COMPACT_ATOMS: atom_id res chain seq x y z
N MET A 1 1.32 -7.00 31.44
CA MET A 1 0.43 -5.86 31.12
C MET A 1 0.24 -5.81 29.62
N ALA A 2 -0.89 -6.31 29.11
CA ALA A 2 -1.17 -6.37 27.67
C ALA A 2 -1.53 -4.97 27.17
N ASP A 3 -0.91 -4.63 26.08
CA ASP A 3 -0.92 -3.34 25.37
C ASP A 3 -2.35 -2.89 24.98
N LYS A 4 -3.01 -2.15 25.86
CA LYS A 4 -4.35 -1.54 25.64
C LYS A 4 -4.33 -0.44 24.55
N ASN A 5 -3.15 -0.07 24.06
CA ASN A 5 -3.00 1.01 23.06
C ASN A 5 -3.21 0.54 21.61
N LYS A 6 -3.08 -0.78 21.32
CA LYS A 6 -3.28 -1.31 19.98
C LYS A 6 -4.74 -1.35 19.51
N SER A 7 -5.71 -1.37 20.43
CA SER A 7 -7.12 -1.46 20.06
C SER A 7 -7.78 -0.11 19.73
N LYS A 8 -7.27 0.99 20.27
CA LYS A 8 -7.82 2.34 20.00
C LYS A 8 -7.57 2.84 18.59
N SER A 9 -6.39 2.57 18.02
CA SER A 9 -6.03 3.09 16.68
C SER A 9 -6.87 2.48 15.55
N SER A 10 -7.31 1.24 15.67
CA SER A 10 -8.14 0.59 14.64
C SER A 10 -9.61 1.03 14.68
N LEU A 11 -10.11 1.47 15.84
CA LEU A 11 -11.50 1.96 15.98
C LEU A 11 -11.67 3.38 15.39
N GLU A 12 -10.62 4.19 15.38
CA GLU A 12 -10.68 5.56 14.89
C GLU A 12 -10.59 5.63 13.36
N LEU A 13 -9.87 4.69 12.71
CA LEU A 13 -9.75 4.62 11.26
C LEU A 13 -11.11 4.41 10.57
N SER A 14 -12.01 3.62 11.18
CA SER A 14 -13.33 3.34 10.60
C SER A 14 -14.32 4.51 10.68
N LYS A 15 -14.02 5.56 11.47
CA LYS A 15 -14.93 6.69 11.70
C LYS A 15 -14.79 7.84 10.70
N GLN A 16 -13.83 7.78 9.77
CA GLN A 16 -13.61 8.84 8.78
C GLN A 16 -14.12 8.39 7.41
N PRO A 17 -15.34 8.79 7.02
CA PRO A 17 -15.90 8.41 5.72
C PRO A 17 -15.05 9.00 4.58
N GLY A 18 -14.89 8.26 3.51
CA GLY A 18 -14.13 8.70 2.34
C GLY A 18 -12.60 8.53 2.46
N MET A 19 -12.10 7.94 3.55
CA MET A 19 -10.65 7.77 3.75
C MET A 19 -10.17 6.38 3.33
N LEU A 20 -9.09 6.37 2.55
CA LEU A 20 -8.22 5.21 2.36
C LEU A 20 -7.03 5.32 3.30
N TRP A 21 -6.60 4.19 3.83
CA TRP A 21 -5.48 4.12 4.76
C TRP A 21 -4.38 3.23 4.19
N SER A 22 -3.15 3.74 4.21
CA SER A 22 -1.97 2.97 3.81
C SER A 22 -0.97 2.89 4.96
N GLN A 23 -0.30 1.75 5.06
CA GLN A 23 0.80 1.53 5.99
C GLN A 23 2.10 1.43 5.21
N PHE A 24 2.95 2.43 5.37
CA PHE A 24 4.34 2.41 4.91
C PHE A 24 5.20 1.73 5.97
N SER A 25 6.09 0.85 5.56
CA SER A 25 6.86 0.04 6.49
C SER A 25 8.29 -0.21 6.03
N THR A 26 9.14 -0.54 7.01
CA THR A 26 10.52 -0.98 6.81
C THR A 26 10.68 -2.34 7.46
N GLU A 27 11.30 -3.28 6.77
CA GLU A 27 11.55 -4.64 7.25
C GLU A 27 13.04 -4.93 7.40
N THR A 28 13.34 -5.92 8.25
CA THR A 28 14.69 -6.47 8.38
C THR A 28 14.89 -7.57 7.33
N GLY A 29 15.33 -7.23 6.14
CA GLY A 29 15.60 -8.23 5.11
C GLY A 29 16.51 -7.69 4.02
N ILE A 30 17.26 -8.58 3.37
CA ILE A 30 18.20 -8.19 2.30
C ILE A 30 17.48 -7.42 1.19
N GLY A 31 16.29 -7.88 0.77
CA GLY A 31 15.47 -7.19 -0.25
C GLY A 31 15.00 -5.81 0.19
N SER A 32 14.54 -5.67 1.44
CA SER A 32 14.14 -4.38 2.01
C SER A 32 15.33 -3.42 2.11
N THR A 33 16.49 -3.92 2.52
CA THR A 33 17.73 -3.12 2.61
C THR A 33 18.19 -2.67 1.23
N ALA A 34 18.14 -3.55 0.23
CA ALA A 34 18.50 -3.21 -1.15
C ALA A 34 17.57 -2.12 -1.72
N ILE A 35 16.26 -2.26 -1.57
CA ILE A 35 15.29 -1.24 -2.02
C ILE A 35 15.60 0.11 -1.37
N ARG A 36 15.80 0.15 -0.05
CA ARG A 36 16.08 1.38 0.68
C ARG A 36 17.40 2.05 0.23
N TYR A 37 18.46 1.26 0.12
CA TYR A 37 19.77 1.77 -0.28
C TYR A 37 19.74 2.37 -1.67
N LEU A 38 19.07 1.70 -2.61
CA LEU A 38 19.04 2.09 -4.01
C LEU A 38 18.04 3.20 -4.32
N SER A 39 17.01 3.38 -3.48
CA SER A 39 16.01 4.44 -3.62
C SER A 39 16.20 5.60 -2.61
N ASP A 40 17.28 5.59 -1.83
CA ASP A 40 17.50 6.55 -0.72
C ASP A 40 16.25 6.72 0.17
N SER A 41 15.58 5.60 0.46
CA SER A 41 14.27 5.59 1.09
C SER A 41 14.34 5.18 2.57
N SER A 42 13.57 5.87 3.40
CA SER A 42 13.34 5.50 4.80
C SER A 42 12.33 4.36 4.96
N VAL A 43 11.57 4.04 3.92
CA VAL A 43 10.58 2.98 3.85
C VAL A 43 10.81 2.09 2.65
N SER A 44 10.45 0.81 2.73
CA SER A 44 10.71 -0.17 1.68
C SER A 44 9.46 -0.86 1.16
N HIS A 45 8.31 -0.57 1.76
CA HIS A 45 7.07 -1.25 1.43
C HIS A 45 5.85 -0.43 1.82
N VAL A 46 4.76 -0.61 1.07
CA VAL A 46 3.45 -0.04 1.36
C VAL A 46 2.35 -1.07 1.16
N ASP A 47 1.38 -1.07 2.06
CA ASP A 47 0.15 -1.87 2.01
C ASP A 47 -1.08 -1.00 2.27
N LEU A 48 -2.19 -1.28 1.60
CA LEU A 48 -3.50 -0.77 1.94
C LEU A 48 -3.97 -1.36 3.28
N VAL A 49 -4.48 -0.54 4.18
CA VAL A 49 -5.08 -0.99 5.45
C VAL A 49 -6.58 -1.21 5.24
N ILE A 50 -7.09 -2.36 5.69
CA ILE A 50 -8.53 -2.66 5.66
C ILE A 50 -9.13 -2.16 6.99
N PRO A 51 -9.93 -1.07 7.00
CA PRO A 51 -10.39 -0.43 8.24
C PRO A 51 -11.53 -1.18 8.93
N GLU A 52 -12.32 -1.92 8.17
CA GLU A 52 -13.48 -2.69 8.63
C GLU A 52 -13.67 -3.96 7.82
N ASP A 53 -14.45 -4.90 8.35
CA ASP A 53 -14.84 -6.10 7.60
C ASP A 53 -15.77 -5.71 6.45
N MET A 54 -15.42 -6.10 5.23
CA MET A 54 -16.22 -5.76 4.05
C MET A 54 -16.23 -6.87 3.01
N ARG A 55 -17.33 -6.98 2.28
CA ARG A 55 -17.46 -7.84 1.09
C ARG A 55 -17.40 -7.00 -0.18
N VAL A 56 -16.53 -7.43 -1.09
CA VAL A 56 -16.38 -6.88 -2.43
C VAL A 56 -16.58 -8.00 -3.44
N GLY A 57 -17.78 -8.13 -3.96
CA GLY A 57 -18.18 -9.31 -4.73
C GLY A 57 -18.09 -10.59 -3.88
N MET A 58 -17.31 -11.58 -4.35
CA MET A 58 -17.07 -12.83 -3.62
C MET A 58 -15.88 -12.75 -2.64
N VAL A 59 -15.14 -11.63 -2.65
CA VAL A 59 -13.96 -11.45 -1.81
C VAL A 59 -14.38 -10.89 -0.45
N TYR A 60 -13.86 -11.49 0.63
CA TYR A 60 -13.98 -10.97 1.98
C TYR A 60 -12.67 -10.29 2.39
N LEU A 61 -12.74 -8.99 2.67
CA LEU A 61 -11.63 -8.20 3.18
C LEU A 61 -11.77 -8.07 4.70
N LYS A 62 -10.74 -8.49 5.43
CA LYS A 62 -10.79 -8.61 6.89
C LYS A 62 -10.26 -7.36 7.57
N LYS A 63 -11.03 -6.83 8.51
CA LYS A 63 -10.67 -5.67 9.33
C LYS A 63 -9.28 -5.81 9.97
N GLY A 64 -8.49 -4.71 9.89
CA GLY A 64 -7.14 -4.62 10.45
C GLY A 64 -6.07 -5.36 9.65
N TRP A 65 -6.46 -6.08 8.59
CA TRP A 65 -5.49 -6.72 7.71
C TRP A 65 -4.91 -5.72 6.71
N LEU A 66 -3.79 -6.10 6.13
CA LEU A 66 -3.04 -5.32 5.15
C LEU A 66 -3.15 -6.01 3.79
N LEU A 67 -3.44 -5.25 2.74
CA LEU A 67 -3.51 -5.73 1.36
C LEU A 67 -2.40 -5.09 0.54
N GLY A 68 -1.54 -5.89 -0.04
CA GLY A 68 -0.43 -5.39 -0.86
C GLY A 68 0.28 -6.48 -1.66
N ALA A 69 1.17 -6.04 -2.54
CA ALA A 69 1.99 -6.90 -3.39
C ALA A 69 3.34 -7.17 -2.73
N ARG A 70 3.73 -8.45 -2.61
CA ARG A 70 5.01 -8.86 -2.02
C ARG A 70 5.70 -9.92 -2.85
N LEU A 71 7.04 -9.95 -2.72
CA LEU A 71 7.90 -10.89 -3.45
C LEU A 71 7.44 -12.34 -3.25
N ASN A 72 7.07 -12.70 -2.01
CA ASN A 72 6.54 -14.01 -1.68
C ASN A 72 5.01 -13.94 -1.62
N GLY A 73 4.35 -14.57 -2.61
CA GLY A 73 2.91 -14.74 -2.68
C GLY A 73 2.13 -13.66 -3.43
N GLY A 74 2.79 -12.65 -4.01
CA GLY A 74 2.11 -11.63 -4.84
C GLY A 74 1.15 -10.76 -4.04
N VAL A 75 0.01 -10.42 -4.66
CA VAL A 75 -1.03 -9.58 -4.06
C VAL A 75 -1.91 -10.41 -3.14
N GLN A 76 -1.87 -10.13 -1.86
CA GLN A 76 -2.65 -10.83 -0.83
C GLN A 76 -3.08 -9.87 0.28
N GLN A 77 -4.14 -10.26 0.99
CA GLN A 77 -4.39 -9.69 2.32
C GLN A 77 -3.68 -10.54 3.38
N ARG A 78 -3.08 -9.87 4.38
CA ARG A 78 -2.24 -10.49 5.41
C ARG A 78 -2.54 -9.88 6.79
N PRO A 79 -2.36 -10.61 7.90
CA PRO A 79 -2.50 -10.03 9.23
C PRO A 79 -1.46 -8.92 9.46
N PRO A 80 -1.73 -7.93 10.34
CA PRO A 80 -0.85 -6.77 10.51
C PRO A 80 0.57 -7.10 10.99
N ASN A 81 0.77 -8.29 11.52
CA ASN A 81 2.05 -8.80 12.04
C ASN A 81 2.69 -9.87 11.15
N TYR A 82 2.32 -9.92 9.86
CA TYR A 82 2.82 -10.94 8.92
C TYR A 82 4.34 -10.87 8.66
N ALA A 83 4.97 -9.75 9.00
CA ALA A 83 6.40 -9.53 8.89
C ALA A 83 6.96 -8.82 10.12
N LYS A 84 8.28 -8.89 10.32
CA LYS A 84 8.96 -8.14 11.37
C LYS A 84 9.30 -6.74 10.86
N PHE A 85 8.42 -5.80 11.18
CA PHE A 85 8.62 -4.40 10.85
C PHE A 85 9.53 -3.71 11.89
N THR A 86 10.51 -2.95 11.42
CA THR A 86 11.35 -2.08 12.27
C THR A 86 10.76 -0.68 12.40
N ARG A 87 9.99 -0.27 11.38
CA ARG A 87 9.28 1.01 11.36
C ARG A 87 7.96 0.84 10.63
N THR A 88 6.92 1.46 11.14
CA THR A 88 5.63 1.57 10.48
C THR A 88 5.11 2.99 10.58
N LEU A 89 4.52 3.49 9.50
CA LEU A 89 3.84 4.77 9.46
C LEU A 89 2.49 4.56 8.76
N ARG A 90 1.39 4.89 9.43
CA ARG A 90 0.06 4.89 8.84
C ARG A 90 -0.33 6.29 8.43
N VAL A 91 -0.80 6.41 7.21
CA VAL A 91 -1.28 7.64 6.62
C VAL A 91 -2.63 7.40 5.96
N GLY A 92 -3.46 8.43 5.93
CA GLY A 92 -4.75 8.38 5.28
C GLY A 92 -4.86 9.41 4.17
N VAL A 93 -5.66 9.11 3.16
CA VAL A 93 -6.00 10.03 2.10
C VAL A 93 -7.49 9.99 1.82
N GLN A 94 -8.09 11.17 1.64
CA GLN A 94 -9.50 11.26 1.26
C GLN A 94 -9.65 11.08 -0.24
N VAL A 95 -10.49 10.13 -0.64
CA VAL A 95 -10.77 9.84 -2.05
C VAL A 95 -12.26 10.03 -2.33
N PRO A 96 -12.64 10.43 -3.57
CA PRO A 96 -14.04 10.57 -3.98
C PRO A 96 -14.85 9.27 -3.87
N ASP A 97 -14.27 8.13 -4.24
CA ASP A 97 -14.95 6.82 -4.26
C ASP A 97 -14.10 5.71 -3.60
N VAL A 98 -14.26 5.56 -2.29
CA VAL A 98 -13.63 4.50 -1.50
C VAL A 98 -14.06 3.11 -1.97
N LYS A 99 -15.32 2.95 -2.41
CA LYS A 99 -15.83 1.66 -2.86
C LYS A 99 -15.14 1.22 -4.15
N ALA A 100 -14.93 2.13 -5.10
CA ALA A 100 -14.17 1.85 -6.32
C ALA A 100 -12.73 1.44 -6.00
N ALA A 101 -12.06 2.11 -5.04
CA ALA A 101 -10.72 1.76 -4.61
C ALA A 101 -10.63 0.33 -4.05
N TYR A 102 -11.51 -0.05 -3.10
CA TYR A 102 -11.53 -1.43 -2.57
C TYR A 102 -11.98 -2.45 -3.60
N THR A 103 -12.86 -2.08 -4.52
CA THR A 103 -13.25 -2.95 -5.64
C THR A 103 -12.06 -3.24 -6.55
N PHE A 104 -11.28 -2.22 -6.87
CA PHE A 104 -10.03 -2.39 -7.62
C PHE A 104 -9.06 -3.29 -6.86
N ALA A 105 -8.78 -2.98 -5.57
CA ALA A 105 -7.86 -3.75 -4.74
C ALA A 105 -8.24 -5.24 -4.67
N ALA A 106 -9.52 -5.55 -4.47
CA ALA A 106 -10.02 -6.92 -4.40
C ALA A 106 -9.82 -7.69 -5.71
N LYS A 107 -9.96 -7.05 -6.87
CA LYS A 107 -9.70 -7.64 -8.19
C LYS A 107 -8.23 -7.98 -8.42
N GLN A 108 -7.30 -7.35 -7.68
CA GLN A 108 -5.86 -7.61 -7.84
C GLN A 108 -5.38 -8.80 -7.01
N LEU A 109 -6.18 -9.31 -6.06
CA LEU A 109 -5.79 -10.46 -5.23
C LEU A 109 -5.43 -11.68 -6.08
N GLY A 110 -4.34 -12.33 -5.71
CA GLY A 110 -3.78 -13.49 -6.41
C GLY A 110 -2.85 -13.15 -7.58
N LYS A 111 -2.77 -11.90 -8.02
CA LYS A 111 -1.80 -11.50 -9.05
C LYS A 111 -0.37 -11.63 -8.52
N PRO A 112 0.60 -12.02 -9.37
CA PRO A 112 1.98 -12.18 -8.97
C PRO A 112 2.65 -10.84 -8.61
N TYR A 113 3.75 -10.93 -7.87
CA TYR A 113 4.65 -9.80 -7.64
C TYR A 113 5.49 -9.51 -8.89
N ASN A 114 5.63 -8.25 -9.25
CA ASN A 114 6.41 -7.81 -10.39
C ASN A 114 7.91 -7.73 -10.05
N LYS A 115 8.59 -8.89 -10.12
CA LYS A 115 10.05 -8.96 -9.89
C LYS A 115 10.85 -8.16 -10.92
N ARG A 116 10.36 -8.06 -12.16
CA ARG A 116 11.00 -7.30 -13.24
C ARG A 116 10.97 -5.80 -12.94
N ALA A 117 9.93 -5.32 -12.24
CA ALA A 117 9.85 -3.92 -11.83
C ALA A 117 11.08 -3.46 -11.03
N ILE A 118 11.59 -4.31 -10.13
CA ILE A 118 12.80 -4.03 -9.36
C ILE A 118 14.00 -3.82 -10.29
N LEU A 119 14.18 -4.74 -11.24
CA LEU A 119 15.30 -4.66 -12.19
C LEU A 119 15.17 -3.45 -13.11
N ASP A 120 13.98 -3.19 -13.65
CA ASP A 120 13.71 -2.06 -14.52
C ASP A 120 13.89 -0.72 -13.79
N PHE A 121 13.54 -0.66 -12.51
CA PHE A 121 13.79 0.49 -11.65
C PHE A 121 15.30 0.77 -11.53
N PHE A 122 16.13 -0.27 -11.27
CA PHE A 122 17.58 -0.11 -11.19
C PHE A 122 18.23 0.28 -12.52
N LEU A 123 17.67 -0.19 -13.61
CA LEU A 123 18.19 0.09 -14.96
C LEU A 123 17.61 1.39 -15.55
N HIS A 124 16.86 2.16 -14.78
CA HIS A 124 16.14 3.37 -15.20
C HIS A 124 15.35 3.16 -16.51
N ARG A 125 14.76 1.97 -16.68
CA ARG A 125 13.98 1.63 -17.86
C ARG A 125 12.57 2.17 -17.76
N ASN A 126 12.14 2.89 -18.79
CA ASN A 126 10.75 3.30 -18.92
C ASN A 126 9.86 2.09 -19.23
N ARG A 127 8.91 1.81 -18.34
CA ARG A 127 7.87 0.81 -18.54
C ARG A 127 6.59 1.47 -19.03
N LYS A 128 5.83 0.77 -19.88
CA LYS A 128 4.49 1.23 -20.27
C LYS A 128 3.52 0.98 -19.13
N PHE A 129 2.89 2.03 -18.68
CA PHE A 129 1.84 1.96 -17.68
C PHE A 129 0.52 1.50 -18.31
N THR A 130 -0.16 0.56 -17.63
CA THR A 130 -1.55 0.19 -17.91
C THR A 130 -2.30 0.11 -16.58
N ALA A 131 -3.54 0.53 -16.55
CA ALA A 131 -4.34 0.55 -15.33
C ALA A 131 -4.60 -0.86 -14.73
N ASP A 132 -4.49 -1.90 -15.55
CA ASP A 132 -4.61 -3.30 -15.12
C ASP A 132 -3.34 -4.07 -15.47
N GLN A 133 -2.39 -4.10 -14.55
CA GLN A 133 -1.12 -4.80 -14.70
C GLN A 133 -1.29 -6.32 -14.46
N PRO A 134 -0.53 -7.17 -15.18
CA PRO A 134 -0.51 -8.61 -14.93
C PRO A 134 0.21 -8.98 -13.63
N ALA A 135 1.04 -8.10 -13.10
CA ALA A 135 1.81 -8.25 -11.87
C ALA A 135 2.05 -6.88 -11.24
N TRP A 136 2.18 -6.82 -9.93
CA TRP A 136 2.28 -5.57 -9.19
C TRP A 136 3.55 -5.45 -8.35
N PHE A 137 4.15 -4.27 -8.34
CA PHE A 137 5.04 -3.81 -7.27
C PHE A 137 4.20 -3.14 -6.17
N CYS A 138 4.72 -2.98 -4.94
CA CYS A 138 3.90 -2.57 -3.79
C CYS A 138 3.34 -1.14 -3.92
N ASP A 139 4.18 -0.19 -4.28
CA ASP A 139 3.80 1.21 -4.47
C ASP A 139 2.94 1.42 -5.72
N GLU A 140 3.27 0.75 -6.83
CA GLU A 140 2.43 0.77 -8.03
C GLU A 140 1.00 0.34 -7.73
N LEU A 141 0.84 -0.73 -6.96
CA LEU A 141 -0.47 -1.23 -6.55
C LEU A 141 -1.19 -0.21 -5.66
N ASN A 142 -0.50 0.31 -4.63
CA ASN A 142 -1.10 1.25 -3.70
C ASN A 142 -1.52 2.56 -4.40
N TYR A 143 -0.64 3.09 -5.25
CA TYR A 143 -0.95 4.25 -6.09
C TYR A 143 -2.21 4.03 -6.94
N GLN A 144 -2.30 2.86 -7.60
CA GLN A 144 -3.45 2.53 -8.45
C GLN A 144 -4.75 2.32 -7.66
N ILE A 145 -4.68 1.80 -6.44
CA ILE A 145 -5.84 1.70 -5.56
C ILE A 145 -6.37 3.10 -5.24
N VAL A 146 -5.50 4.06 -4.93
CA VAL A 146 -5.90 5.44 -4.65
C VAL A 146 -6.44 6.11 -5.91
N ALA A 147 -5.79 5.91 -7.06
CA ALA A 147 -6.24 6.42 -8.35
C ALA A 147 -7.62 5.87 -8.76
N ALA A 148 -7.89 4.59 -8.49
CA ALA A 148 -9.20 3.98 -8.70
C ALA A 148 -10.29 4.61 -7.81
N GLY A 149 -9.91 5.17 -6.66
CA GLY A 149 -10.77 5.98 -5.80
C GLY A 149 -10.98 7.41 -6.28
N GLY A 150 -10.39 7.80 -7.41
CA GLY A 150 -10.55 9.12 -8.04
C GLY A 150 -9.54 10.17 -7.60
N LEU A 151 -8.41 9.80 -6.98
CA LEU A 151 -7.35 10.72 -6.60
C LEU A 151 -5.99 10.26 -7.12
N PHE A 152 -5.27 11.13 -7.80
CA PHE A 152 -3.88 10.92 -8.18
C PHE A 152 -2.97 11.53 -7.11
N LEU A 153 -2.16 10.68 -6.44
CA LEU A 153 -1.29 11.10 -5.34
C LEU A 153 -0.17 12.03 -5.77
N LEU A 154 0.27 11.92 -7.02
CA LEU A 154 1.33 12.71 -7.61
C LEU A 154 0.92 13.12 -9.02
N ASP A 155 1.36 14.31 -9.43
CA ASP A 155 1.24 14.77 -10.81
C ASP A 155 2.33 14.10 -11.66
N THR A 156 2.09 12.85 -12.03
CA THR A 156 3.01 12.06 -12.87
C THR A 156 2.24 11.30 -13.95
N THR A 157 2.78 11.31 -15.13
CA THR A 157 2.25 10.55 -16.27
C THR A 157 2.64 9.08 -16.22
N ASN A 158 3.63 8.72 -15.39
CA ASN A 158 4.10 7.34 -15.27
C ASN A 158 4.42 6.94 -13.82
N PRO A 159 3.45 6.37 -13.09
CA PRO A 159 3.63 5.94 -11.70
C PRO A 159 4.51 4.68 -11.54
N LEU A 160 4.95 4.04 -12.63
CA LEU A 160 5.73 2.79 -12.57
C LEU A 160 7.18 2.95 -12.09
N ASN A 161 7.65 4.18 -11.93
CA ASN A 161 9.00 4.47 -11.47
C ASN A 161 9.01 5.14 -10.10
N LEU A 162 7.87 5.14 -9.42
CA LEU A 162 7.78 5.68 -8.05
C LEU A 162 8.43 4.74 -7.05
N THR A 163 8.98 5.31 -6.02
CA THR A 163 9.42 4.59 -4.82
C THR A 163 8.40 4.75 -3.71
N PRO A 164 8.35 3.85 -2.73
CA PRO A 164 7.51 4.03 -1.55
C PRO A 164 7.76 5.36 -0.83
N GLN A 165 8.99 5.89 -0.89
CA GLN A 165 9.34 7.19 -0.31
C GLN A 165 8.71 8.35 -1.07
N GLU A 166 8.79 8.34 -2.40
CA GLU A 166 8.18 9.39 -3.24
C GLU A 166 6.67 9.38 -3.10
N GLU A 167 6.04 8.21 -3.07
CA GLU A 167 4.62 8.11 -2.79
C GLU A 167 4.26 8.69 -1.41
N LEU A 168 5.06 8.39 -0.37
CA LEU A 168 4.87 8.90 0.98
C LEU A 168 5.00 10.44 1.07
N LEU A 169 5.76 11.06 0.17
CA LEU A 169 5.94 12.52 0.12
C LEU A 169 4.75 13.25 -0.54
N SER A 170 3.76 12.54 -1.06
CA SER A 170 2.56 13.16 -1.60
C SER A 170 1.90 14.10 -0.57
N PRO A 171 1.53 15.33 -0.97
CA PRO A 171 0.90 16.31 -0.08
C PRO A 171 -0.52 15.92 0.35
N TYR A 172 -1.11 14.93 -0.28
CA TYR A 172 -2.47 14.46 0.02
C TYR A 172 -2.53 13.55 1.25
N TRP A 173 -1.40 12.94 1.67
CA TRP A 173 -1.36 12.08 2.85
C TRP A 173 -1.53 12.87 4.14
N ARG A 174 -2.43 12.39 4.99
CA ARG A 174 -2.60 12.86 6.36
C ARG A 174 -2.10 11.81 7.33
N ARG A 175 -1.21 12.18 8.22
CA ARG A 175 -0.72 11.27 9.27
C ARG A 175 -1.83 10.99 10.27
N VAL A 176 -1.96 9.73 10.69
CA VAL A 176 -2.73 9.41 11.88
C VAL A 176 -1.94 9.91 13.08
N GLN A 177 -2.45 10.92 13.77
CA GLN A 177 -1.89 11.27 15.07
C GLN A 177 -2.17 10.10 16.01
N ALA A 178 -1.11 9.50 16.58
CA ALA A 178 -1.26 8.60 17.70
C ALA A 178 -1.86 9.41 18.85
N ALA A 179 -3.09 9.05 19.25
CA ALA A 179 -3.72 9.60 20.45
C ALA A 179 -3.03 9.08 21.70
#